data_0ed23c3663afbe061cc9fbdce9fabd98
#
_entry.id   0ed23c3663afbe061cc9fbdce9fabd98
#
_cell.length_a   1.000
_cell.length_b   1.000
_cell.length_c   1.000
_cell.angle_alpha   90.00
_cell.angle_beta   90.00
_cell.angle_gamma   90.00
#
_symmetry.space_group_name_H-M   'P 1'
#
loop_
_entity.id
_entity.type
_entity.pdbx_description
1 polymer ?
#
loop_
_entity_poly.entity_id
_entity_poly.type
_entity_poly.pdbx_seq_one_letter_code
_entity_poly.pdbx_strand_id
1 'polypeptide(L)'
;EALPTMPTDARVFDQDGDGKPGVTIQIQGTPAGDGFVYVAQRQKYSYQGTLVSDTKMTGTYLDRSEQTILDTTNASFRFPPAQTHVDAESVYEMVKLSAKYDCVKLRAEAPTLFTLK
;
A
#
# COMPACT_ATOMS: atom_id res chain seq x y z
N GLU A 1 -18.03 7.77 2.36
CA GLU A 1 -18.67 7.14 1.20
C GLU A 1 -17.97 5.81 0.89
N ALA A 2 -18.74 4.73 0.62
CA ALA A 2 -18.18 3.43 0.29
C ALA A 2 -17.49 3.45 -1.09
N LEU A 3 -16.49 2.57 -1.27
CA LEU A 3 -15.86 2.33 -2.56
C LEU A 3 -16.87 1.75 -3.56
N PRO A 4 -16.70 2.02 -4.87
CA PRO A 4 -17.47 1.35 -5.90
C PRO A 4 -17.22 -0.15 -5.89
N THR A 5 -18.26 -0.92 -6.14
CA THR A 5 -18.21 -2.40 -6.16
C THR A 5 -18.45 -2.99 -7.55
N MET A 6 -18.71 -2.13 -8.54
CA MET A 6 -19.00 -2.55 -9.92
C MET A 6 -18.16 -1.73 -10.90
N PRO A 7 -17.67 -2.33 -11.98
CA PRO A 7 -16.87 -1.64 -12.99
C PRO A 7 -17.63 -0.54 -13.74
N THR A 8 -18.97 -0.57 -13.71
CA THR A 8 -19.85 0.41 -14.37
C THR A 8 -20.23 1.59 -13.49
N ASP A 9 -19.76 1.65 -12.23
CA ASP A 9 -19.99 2.81 -11.36
C ASP A 9 -19.31 4.05 -11.94
N ALA A 10 -20.03 5.17 -11.99
CA ALA A 10 -19.55 6.42 -12.61
C ALA A 10 -18.27 6.99 -11.95
N ARG A 11 -17.89 6.53 -10.77
CA ARG A 11 -16.65 6.91 -10.07
C ARG A 11 -15.45 6.07 -10.49
N VAL A 12 -15.67 4.98 -11.23
CA VAL A 12 -14.62 4.11 -11.71
C VAL A 12 -14.08 4.64 -13.03
N PHE A 13 -12.76 4.76 -13.11
CA PHE A 13 -12.05 5.12 -14.34
C PHE A 13 -10.82 4.22 -14.48
N ASP A 14 -10.31 4.12 -15.68
CA ASP A 14 -9.05 3.45 -15.99
C ASP A 14 -7.90 4.30 -15.45
N GLN A 15 -7.25 3.86 -14.39
CA GLN A 15 -6.23 4.65 -13.69
C GLN A 15 -4.82 4.40 -14.23
N ASP A 16 -4.56 3.23 -14.78
CA ASP A 16 -3.25 2.80 -15.29
C ASP A 16 -3.16 2.76 -16.82
N GLY A 17 -4.26 3.10 -17.53
CA GLY A 17 -4.28 3.30 -18.97
C GLY A 17 -4.28 2.00 -19.77
N ASP A 18 -4.72 0.89 -19.19
CA ASP A 18 -4.72 -0.43 -19.83
C ASP A 18 -6.08 -0.82 -20.47
N GLY A 19 -7.05 0.08 -20.43
CA GLY A 19 -8.40 -0.14 -20.93
C GLY A 19 -9.31 -0.95 -20.01
N LYS A 20 -8.92 -1.11 -18.73
CA LYS A 20 -9.67 -1.83 -17.71
C LYS A 20 -10.12 -0.88 -16.58
N PRO A 21 -11.14 -1.26 -15.79
CA PRO A 21 -11.64 -0.41 -14.73
C PRO A 21 -10.72 -0.42 -13.51
N GLY A 22 -10.35 0.75 -13.01
CA GLY A 22 -9.55 0.93 -11.80
C GLY A 22 -8.06 0.71 -12.01
N VAL A 23 -7.43 -0.08 -11.16
CA VAL A 23 -6.02 -0.49 -11.26
C VAL A 23 -5.96 -1.99 -11.52
N THR A 24 -5.13 -2.41 -12.46
CA THR A 24 -4.93 -3.83 -12.80
C THR A 24 -3.81 -4.43 -11.96
N ILE A 25 -4.13 -5.49 -11.23
CA ILE A 25 -3.17 -6.30 -10.47
C ILE A 25 -3.07 -7.68 -11.11
N GLN A 26 -1.87 -8.04 -11.53
CA GLN A 26 -1.57 -9.39 -12.01
C GLN A 26 -1.24 -10.31 -10.83
N ILE A 27 -1.92 -11.44 -10.75
CA ILE A 27 -1.67 -12.49 -9.75
C ILE A 27 -1.12 -13.71 -10.49
N GLN A 28 0.01 -14.23 -10.02
CA GLN A 28 0.71 -15.36 -10.64
C GLN A 28 1.19 -16.37 -9.60
N GLY A 29 1.33 -17.62 -10.01
CA GLY A 29 1.94 -18.68 -9.21
C GLY A 29 1.12 -19.10 -8.00
N THR A 30 -0.19 -18.88 -7.98
CA THR A 30 -1.05 -19.32 -6.87
C THR A 30 -1.64 -20.71 -7.13
N PRO A 31 -2.01 -21.45 -6.08
CA PRO A 31 -2.74 -22.71 -6.22
C PRO A 31 -4.08 -22.56 -6.94
N ALA A 32 -4.66 -21.35 -6.94
CA ALA A 32 -5.90 -21.03 -7.65
C ALA A 32 -5.68 -20.67 -9.12
N GLY A 33 -4.43 -20.73 -9.60
CA GLY A 33 -4.03 -20.33 -10.95
C GLY A 33 -3.63 -18.87 -11.04
N ASP A 34 -3.41 -18.42 -12.25
CA ASP A 34 -3.06 -17.04 -12.58
C ASP A 34 -4.28 -16.23 -12.99
N GLY A 35 -4.19 -14.92 -12.94
CA GLY A 35 -5.24 -14.03 -13.37
C GLY A 35 -4.97 -12.56 -13.11
N PHE A 36 -5.93 -11.74 -13.50
CA PHE A 36 -5.95 -10.31 -13.21
C PHE A 36 -7.13 -9.97 -12.31
N VAL A 37 -6.92 -9.05 -11.41
CA VAL A 37 -7.98 -8.39 -10.63
C VAL A 37 -7.95 -6.90 -10.91
N TYR A 38 -9.12 -6.32 -11.08
CA TYR A 38 -9.34 -4.90 -11.33
C TYR A 38 -9.89 -4.29 -10.05
N VAL A 39 -9.19 -3.32 -9.47
CA VAL A 39 -9.49 -2.85 -8.12
C VAL A 39 -9.78 -1.35 -8.06
N ALA A 40 -10.73 -0.97 -7.21
CA ALA A 40 -10.82 0.37 -6.69
C ALA A 40 -10.19 0.40 -5.29
N GLN A 41 -9.32 1.38 -5.05
CA GLN A 41 -8.55 1.47 -3.82
C GLN A 41 -8.61 2.88 -3.25
N ARG A 42 -8.69 2.98 -1.93
CA ARG A 42 -8.57 4.23 -1.20
C ARG A 42 -7.58 4.07 -0.08
N GLN A 43 -6.48 4.81 -0.16
CA GLN A 43 -5.45 4.80 0.87
C GLN A 43 -5.80 5.81 1.97
N LYS A 44 -5.76 5.36 3.21
CA LYS A 44 -6.00 6.17 4.41
C LYS A 44 -4.92 5.88 5.43
N TYR A 45 -4.01 6.83 5.60
CA TYR A 45 -2.96 6.75 6.60
C TYR A 45 -3.06 7.88 7.59
N SER A 46 -2.79 7.59 8.86
CA SER A 46 -2.52 8.60 9.86
C SER A 46 -1.23 8.29 10.62
N TYR A 47 -0.46 9.32 10.91
CA TYR A 47 0.83 9.22 11.58
C TYR A 47 0.74 10.00 12.89
N GLN A 48 1.23 9.39 13.97
CA GLN A 48 1.39 10.03 15.26
C GLN A 48 2.80 9.72 15.76
N GLY A 49 3.59 10.75 16.03
CA GLY A 49 4.98 10.55 16.44
C GLY A 49 5.54 11.68 17.25
N THR A 50 6.72 11.44 17.80
CA THR A 50 7.47 12.37 18.64
C THR A 50 8.87 12.57 18.05
N LEU A 51 9.33 13.81 18.07
CA LEU A 51 10.73 14.13 17.82
C LEU A 51 11.56 13.64 19.00
N VAL A 52 12.42 12.66 18.78
CA VAL A 52 13.34 12.14 19.79
C VAL A 52 14.69 12.86 19.77
N SER A 53 14.98 13.56 18.67
CA SER A 53 16.10 14.49 18.51
C SER A 53 15.83 15.44 17.35
N ASP A 54 16.73 16.41 17.10
CA ASP A 54 16.65 17.35 15.96
C ASP A 54 16.71 16.65 14.58
N THR A 55 17.08 15.38 14.57
CA THR A 55 17.27 14.61 13.33
C THR A 55 16.45 13.33 13.29
N LYS A 56 15.68 13.01 14.33
CA LYS A 56 14.95 11.73 14.41
C LYS A 56 13.55 11.91 14.97
N MET A 57 12.59 11.30 14.30
CA MET A 57 11.20 11.13 14.76
C MET A 57 10.85 9.65 14.78
N THR A 58 10.13 9.22 15.80
CA THR A 58 9.55 7.88 15.88
C THR A 58 8.07 7.95 16.23
N GLY A 59 7.32 6.95 15.85
CA GLY A 59 5.89 6.91 16.15
C GLY A 59 5.18 5.70 15.60
N THR A 60 3.87 5.79 15.61
CA THR A 60 2.97 4.80 15.06
C THR A 60 2.27 5.33 13.83
N TYR A 61 1.94 4.45 12.89
CA TYR A 61 1.02 4.79 11.81
C TYR A 61 -0.18 3.84 11.81
N LEU A 62 -1.32 4.38 11.42
CA LEU A 62 -2.53 3.62 11.27
C LEU A 62 -2.87 3.56 9.78
N ASP A 63 -2.96 2.35 9.25
CA ASP A 63 -3.46 2.11 7.91
C ASP A 63 -4.94 1.68 8.00
N ARG A 64 -5.79 2.44 7.34
CA ARG A 64 -7.23 2.16 7.19
C ARG A 64 -7.60 2.19 5.70
N SER A 65 -6.65 1.78 4.86
CA SER A 65 -6.88 1.66 3.43
C SER A 65 -7.96 0.64 3.14
N GLU A 66 -8.71 0.90 2.10
CA GLU A 66 -9.84 0.08 1.67
C GLU A 66 -9.62 -0.32 0.21
N GLN A 67 -10.00 -1.54 -0.13
CA GLN A 67 -9.91 -2.06 -1.48
C GLN A 67 -11.17 -2.85 -1.83
N THR A 68 -11.63 -2.70 -3.06
CA THR A 68 -12.74 -3.48 -3.61
C THR A 68 -12.32 -4.06 -4.95
N ILE A 69 -12.67 -5.32 -5.21
CA ILE A 69 -12.49 -5.94 -6.51
C ILE A 69 -13.70 -5.57 -7.38
N LEU A 70 -13.43 -4.86 -8.47
CA LEU A 70 -14.44 -4.45 -9.45
C LEU A 70 -14.78 -5.58 -10.41
N ASP A 71 -13.74 -6.30 -10.87
CA ASP A 71 -13.86 -7.45 -11.76
C ASP A 71 -12.58 -8.30 -11.72
N THR A 72 -12.61 -9.48 -12.33
CA THR A 72 -11.47 -10.40 -12.38
C THR A 72 -11.56 -11.35 -13.54
N THR A 73 -10.42 -11.76 -14.08
CA THR A 73 -10.33 -12.83 -15.11
C THR A 73 -10.36 -14.24 -14.53
N ASN A 74 -10.17 -14.38 -13.21
CA ASN A 74 -10.23 -15.66 -12.51
C ASN A 74 -11.23 -15.57 -11.35
N ALA A 75 -12.30 -16.34 -11.42
CA ALA A 75 -13.39 -16.31 -10.45
C ALA A 75 -12.95 -16.59 -9.00
N SER A 76 -11.86 -17.31 -8.81
CA SER A 76 -11.29 -17.58 -7.49
C SER A 76 -10.75 -16.29 -6.80
N PHE A 77 -10.51 -15.22 -7.55
CA PHE A 77 -10.04 -13.94 -7.02
C PHE A 77 -11.16 -12.91 -6.82
N ARG A 78 -12.42 -13.30 -6.93
CA ARG A 78 -13.56 -12.38 -6.80
C ARG A 78 -13.72 -11.80 -5.39
N PHE A 79 -13.14 -12.42 -4.39
CA PHE A 79 -13.23 -11.96 -3.01
C PHE A 79 -11.88 -11.36 -2.57
N PRO A 80 -11.88 -10.13 -2.05
CA PRO A 80 -10.64 -9.55 -1.52
C PRO A 80 -10.13 -10.41 -0.36
N PRO A 81 -8.81 -10.56 -0.21
CA PRO A 81 -8.24 -11.22 0.95
C PRO A 81 -8.65 -10.48 2.22
N ALA A 82 -8.86 -11.22 3.30
CA ALA A 82 -9.09 -10.61 4.61
C ALA A 82 -7.87 -9.76 5.00
N GLN A 83 -8.11 -8.50 5.32
CA GLN A 83 -7.08 -7.59 5.82
C GLN A 83 -7.19 -7.48 7.34
N THR A 84 -6.09 -7.69 8.04
CA THR A 84 -6.00 -7.50 9.48
C THR A 84 -5.00 -6.38 9.76
N HIS A 85 -5.45 -5.35 10.46
CA HIS A 85 -4.59 -4.26 10.88
C HIS A 85 -3.93 -4.61 12.21
N VAL A 86 -2.61 -4.55 12.28
CA VAL A 86 -1.82 -4.81 13.49
C VAL A 86 -1.24 -3.49 13.99
N ASP A 87 -2.11 -2.63 14.52
CA ASP A 87 -1.79 -1.26 14.91
C ASP A 87 -0.64 -1.18 15.92
N ALA A 88 -0.56 -2.13 16.86
CA ALA A 88 0.48 -2.14 17.88
C ALA A 88 1.89 -2.39 17.32
N GLU A 89 1.98 -3.01 16.15
CA GLU A 89 3.25 -3.31 15.46
C GLU A 89 3.53 -2.34 14.30
N SER A 90 2.58 -1.45 14.00
CA SER A 90 2.70 -0.48 12.91
C SER A 90 3.47 0.74 13.39
N VAL A 91 4.79 0.62 13.41
CA VAL A 91 5.71 1.68 13.84
C VAL A 91 6.49 2.26 12.69
N TYR A 92 6.93 3.50 12.81
CA TYR A 92 7.79 4.15 11.82
C TYR A 92 8.93 4.91 12.47
N GLU A 93 9.98 5.11 11.70
CA GLU A 93 11.11 5.96 12.03
C GLU A 93 11.40 6.88 10.84
N MET A 94 11.58 8.16 11.10
CA MET A 94 12.06 9.14 10.15
C MET A 94 13.39 9.70 10.62
N VAL A 95 14.38 9.71 9.74
CA VAL A 95 15.72 10.25 10.02
C VAL A 95 16.02 11.37 9.04
N LYS A 96 16.37 12.54 9.57
CA LYS A 96 16.87 13.66 8.76
C LYS A 96 18.29 13.36 8.32
N LEU A 97 18.49 13.22 7.03
CA LEU A 97 19.82 12.98 6.46
C LEU A 97 20.65 14.27 6.46
N SER A 98 21.93 14.17 6.86
CA SER A 98 22.86 15.29 6.92
C SER A 98 23.41 15.72 5.55
N ALA A 99 23.25 14.89 4.53
CA ALA A 99 23.71 15.12 3.18
C ALA A 99 22.71 14.59 2.15
N LYS A 100 22.91 14.95 0.89
CA LYS A 100 22.15 14.39 -0.22
C LYS A 100 22.55 12.92 -0.43
N TYR A 101 21.55 12.06 -0.46
CA TYR A 101 21.70 10.63 -0.75
C TYR A 101 21.12 10.32 -2.13
N ASP A 102 21.82 9.45 -2.86
CA ASP A 102 21.23 8.69 -3.95
C ASP A 102 20.72 7.33 -3.44
N CYS A 103 20.06 6.57 -4.31
CA CYS A 103 19.50 5.27 -3.92
C CYS A 103 20.58 4.24 -3.55
N VAL A 104 21.76 4.30 -4.15
CA VAL A 104 22.86 3.36 -3.89
C VAL A 104 23.42 3.60 -2.49
N LYS A 105 23.75 4.87 -2.18
CA LYS A 105 24.24 5.26 -0.87
C LYS A 105 23.23 4.99 0.23
N LEU A 106 21.96 5.36 0.00
CA LEU A 106 20.91 5.13 0.97
C LEU A 106 20.75 3.64 1.30
N ARG A 107 20.76 2.78 0.28
CA ARG A 107 20.66 1.33 0.48
C ARG A 107 21.84 0.76 1.27
N ALA A 108 23.03 1.23 1.01
CA ALA A 108 24.25 0.79 1.70
C ALA A 108 24.25 1.19 3.19
N GLU A 109 23.75 2.40 3.51
CA GLU A 109 23.80 2.95 4.86
C GLU A 109 22.51 2.75 5.66
N ALA A 110 21.41 2.29 5.04
CA ALA A 110 20.12 2.11 5.69
C ALA A 110 20.19 1.28 7.00
N PRO A 111 20.98 0.18 7.11
CA PRO A 111 21.06 -0.59 8.36
C PRO A 111 21.64 0.20 9.55
N THR A 112 22.40 1.27 9.28
CA THR A 112 22.99 2.13 10.32
C THR A 112 22.15 3.38 10.57
N LEU A 113 21.40 3.84 9.59
CA LEU A 113 20.53 5.00 9.68
C LEU A 113 19.23 4.70 10.41
N PHE A 114 18.66 3.52 10.19
CA PHE A 114 17.39 3.12 10.75
C PHE A 114 17.58 1.99 11.77
N THR A 115 16.93 2.15 12.92
CA THR A 115 17.05 1.22 14.05
C THR A 115 15.84 0.30 14.21
N LEU A 116 14.74 0.59 13.53
CA LEU A 116 13.60 -0.32 13.45
C LEU A 116 13.97 -1.53 12.57
N LYS A 117 13.66 -2.71 13.09
CA LYS A 117 13.87 -3.99 12.39
C LYS A 117 12.53 -4.58 11.97
#